data_ea22059359c8a64ec213519761d1f948
#
_entry.id   ea22059359c8a64ec213519761d1f948
#
_cell.length_a   1.000
_cell.length_b   1.000
_cell.length_c   1.000
_cell.angle_alpha   90.00
_cell.angle_beta   90.00
_cell.angle_gamma   90.00
#
_symmetry.space_group_name_H-M   'P 1'
#
loop_
_entity.id
_entity.type
_entity.pdbx_description
1 polymer ?
#
loop_
_entity_poly.entity_id
_entity_poly.type
_entity_poly.pdbx_seq_one_letter_code
_entity_poly.pdbx_strand_id
1 'polypeptide(L)'
;DLGALRHAGLVAAFEQVGEDAAKVELAMTVFFAARNAVTPYEDVVPGLERLKQYALVGSVTNGVADLQTIGLAHHFQASVAARQYGRAKPDPGIFLAGCAALGVEPGETLYVGDDLLLDVQGAQRAGLRAAWMNRTGKVNELAHEVRPDVEVASLDALVDWLDATHAHKYNG
;
A
#
# COMPACT_ATOMS: atom_id res chain seq x y z
N ASP A 1 2.95 13.15 -11.47
CA ASP A 1 3.81 11.97 -11.33
C ASP A 1 4.95 12.26 -10.34
N LEU A 2 5.03 11.47 -9.26
CA LEU A 2 6.06 11.63 -8.20
C LEU A 2 7.49 11.40 -8.74
N GLY A 3 7.67 10.62 -9.79
CA GLY A 3 8.96 10.41 -10.45
C GLY A 3 9.42 11.69 -11.15
N ALA A 4 8.54 12.31 -11.92
CA ALA A 4 8.82 13.58 -12.60
C ALA A 4 9.10 14.71 -11.59
N LEU A 5 8.34 14.78 -10.49
CA LEU A 5 8.56 15.76 -9.44
C LEU A 5 9.93 15.58 -8.76
N ARG A 6 10.32 14.35 -8.48
CA ARG A 6 11.64 14.03 -7.90
C ARG A 6 12.77 14.39 -8.87
N HIS A 7 12.62 14.03 -10.14
CA HIS A 7 13.60 14.39 -11.17
C HIS A 7 13.79 15.91 -11.24
N ALA A 8 12.68 16.66 -11.34
CA ALA A 8 12.74 18.12 -11.36
C ALA A 8 13.38 18.71 -10.08
N GLY A 9 13.06 18.15 -8.92
CA GLY A 9 13.67 18.55 -7.65
C GLY A 9 15.17 18.29 -7.60
N LEU A 10 15.64 17.16 -8.14
CA LEU A 10 17.07 16.85 -8.22
C LEU A 10 17.79 17.76 -9.22
N VAL A 11 17.19 18.06 -10.39
CA VAL A 11 17.73 19.04 -11.34
C VAL A 11 17.95 20.39 -10.64
N ALA A 12 16.90 20.91 -10.01
CA ALA A 12 16.99 22.20 -9.32
C ALA A 12 18.04 22.21 -8.18
N ALA A 13 18.14 21.11 -7.42
CA ALA A 13 19.12 20.98 -6.33
C ALA A 13 20.57 20.94 -6.89
N PHE A 14 20.81 20.20 -7.97
CA PHE A 14 22.15 20.10 -8.59
C PHE A 14 22.57 21.42 -9.22
N GLU A 15 21.65 22.12 -9.90
CA GLU A 15 21.91 23.46 -10.42
C GLU A 15 22.27 24.45 -9.30
N GLN A 16 21.55 24.41 -8.18
CA GLN A 16 21.78 25.29 -7.03
C GLN A 16 23.18 25.13 -6.42
N VAL A 17 23.74 23.91 -6.43
CA VAL A 17 25.08 23.62 -5.89
C VAL A 17 26.17 23.58 -6.97
N GLY A 18 25.83 23.92 -8.22
CA GLY A 18 26.78 23.93 -9.34
C GLY A 18 27.23 22.55 -9.81
N GLU A 19 26.44 21.51 -9.57
CA GLU A 19 26.71 20.17 -10.02
C GLU A 19 26.16 19.91 -11.42
N ASP A 20 26.75 18.93 -12.13
CA ASP A 20 26.37 18.57 -13.49
C ASP A 20 24.97 17.90 -13.50
N ALA A 21 24.05 18.48 -14.28
CA ALA A 21 22.70 17.92 -14.49
C ALA A 21 22.71 16.48 -15.04
N ALA A 22 23.76 16.07 -15.76
CA ALA A 22 23.92 14.67 -16.21
C ALA A 22 23.97 13.66 -15.06
N LYS A 23 24.36 14.09 -13.86
CA LYS A 23 24.37 13.24 -12.65
C LYS A 23 22.96 12.95 -12.13
N VAL A 24 21.93 13.70 -12.54
CA VAL A 24 20.55 13.48 -12.12
C VAL A 24 20.05 12.10 -12.56
N GLU A 25 20.34 11.68 -13.78
CA GLU A 25 19.96 10.36 -14.30
C GLU A 25 20.61 9.23 -13.49
N LEU A 26 21.89 9.40 -13.12
CA LEU A 26 22.58 8.46 -12.26
C LEU A 26 21.92 8.40 -10.86
N ALA A 27 21.62 9.57 -10.27
CA ALA A 27 20.95 9.65 -8.97
C ALA A 27 19.56 9.00 -9.00
N MET A 28 18.78 9.19 -10.07
CA MET A 28 17.49 8.53 -10.26
C MET A 28 17.66 7.01 -10.39
N THR A 29 18.65 6.55 -11.13
CA THR A 29 18.96 5.11 -11.28
C THR A 29 19.29 4.48 -9.92
N VAL A 30 20.18 5.10 -9.14
CA VAL A 30 20.55 4.64 -7.79
C VAL A 30 19.31 4.65 -6.87
N PHE A 31 18.51 5.70 -6.94
CA PHE A 31 17.28 5.79 -6.15
C PHE A 31 16.31 4.65 -6.47
N PHE A 32 16.02 4.36 -7.74
CA PHE A 32 15.11 3.28 -8.11
C PHE A 32 15.68 1.90 -7.75
N ALA A 33 16.99 1.69 -7.94
CA ALA A 33 17.63 0.46 -7.49
C ALA A 33 17.48 0.25 -5.98
N ALA A 34 17.74 1.28 -5.17
CA ALA A 34 17.58 1.22 -3.72
C ALA A 34 16.10 0.99 -3.30
N ARG A 35 15.14 1.58 -4.02
CA ARG A 35 13.70 1.39 -3.74
C ARG A 35 13.20 -0.02 -4.05
N ASN A 36 13.91 -0.76 -4.89
CA ASN A 36 13.60 -2.15 -5.21
C ASN A 36 14.47 -3.15 -4.42
N ALA A 37 15.54 -2.69 -3.76
CA ALA A 37 16.37 -3.51 -2.90
C ALA A 37 15.76 -3.60 -1.49
N VAL A 38 14.57 -4.20 -1.40
CA VAL A 38 13.82 -4.35 -0.14
C VAL A 38 13.81 -5.80 0.31
N THR A 39 13.87 -5.99 1.62
CA THR A 39 13.61 -7.28 2.26
C THR A 39 12.24 -7.19 2.93
N PRO A 40 11.25 -7.97 2.48
CA PRO A 40 9.96 -8.02 3.15
C PRO A 40 10.10 -8.46 4.62
N TYR A 41 9.19 -8.04 5.47
CA TYR A 41 9.08 -8.61 6.81
C TYR A 41 8.79 -10.11 6.72
N GLU A 42 9.21 -10.87 7.72
CA GLU A 42 9.15 -12.34 7.74
C GLU A 42 7.72 -12.89 7.59
N ASP A 43 6.72 -12.15 8.08
CA ASP A 43 5.29 -12.50 7.99
C ASP A 43 4.66 -12.21 6.62
N VAL A 44 5.34 -11.49 5.71
CA VAL A 44 4.71 -11.01 4.46
C VAL A 44 4.39 -12.15 3.52
N VAL A 45 5.37 -12.96 3.17
CA VAL A 45 5.16 -14.06 2.21
C VAL A 45 4.19 -15.11 2.77
N PRO A 46 4.40 -15.67 3.98
CA PRO A 46 3.46 -16.65 4.53
C PRO A 46 2.07 -16.04 4.78
N GLY A 47 1.97 -14.80 5.23
CA GLY A 47 0.71 -14.13 5.43
C GLY A 47 -0.08 -13.92 4.14
N LEU A 48 0.58 -13.50 3.04
CA LEU A 48 -0.05 -13.38 1.72
C LEU A 48 -0.55 -14.74 1.19
N GLU A 49 0.21 -15.82 1.38
CA GLU A 49 -0.23 -17.16 1.00
C GLU A 49 -1.45 -17.63 1.80
N ARG A 50 -1.51 -17.33 3.09
CA ARG A 50 -2.70 -17.61 3.92
C ARG A 50 -3.89 -16.77 3.47
N LEU A 51 -3.72 -15.47 3.22
CA LEU A 51 -4.79 -14.56 2.79
C LEU A 51 -5.46 -15.00 1.50
N LYS A 52 -4.73 -15.56 0.54
CA LYS A 52 -5.30 -16.09 -0.72
C LYS A 52 -6.31 -17.20 -0.51
N GLN A 53 -6.33 -17.86 0.66
CA GLN A 53 -7.32 -18.88 0.99
C GLN A 53 -8.67 -18.29 1.37
N TYR A 54 -8.70 -16.98 1.73
CA TYR A 54 -9.90 -16.27 2.18
C TYR A 54 -10.43 -15.29 1.15
N ALA A 55 -9.54 -14.65 0.38
CA ALA A 55 -9.91 -13.55 -0.49
C ALA A 55 -9.00 -13.39 -1.71
N LEU A 56 -9.46 -12.64 -2.68
CA LEU A 56 -8.61 -12.07 -3.72
C LEU A 56 -7.70 -11.00 -3.09
N VAL A 57 -6.43 -11.01 -3.47
CA VAL A 57 -5.44 -10.07 -2.93
C VAL A 57 -4.98 -9.12 -4.02
N GLY A 58 -5.16 -7.82 -3.80
CA GLY A 58 -4.69 -6.76 -4.69
C GLY A 58 -3.74 -5.80 -3.99
N SER A 59 -3.00 -5.02 -4.76
CA SER A 59 -2.18 -3.93 -4.23
C SER A 59 -2.57 -2.58 -4.80
N VAL A 60 -2.57 -1.55 -3.93
CA VAL A 60 -2.73 -0.14 -4.31
C VAL A 60 -1.59 0.64 -3.68
N THR A 61 -0.77 1.33 -4.48
CA THR A 61 0.44 1.97 -3.98
C THR A 61 0.68 3.38 -4.54
N ASN A 62 1.14 4.28 -3.67
CA ASN A 62 1.75 5.56 -4.07
C ASN A 62 3.24 5.40 -4.38
N GLY A 63 3.82 4.26 -4.01
CA GLY A 63 5.24 3.98 -4.17
C GLY A 63 5.66 3.74 -5.61
N VAL A 64 6.97 3.71 -5.80
CA VAL A 64 7.63 3.47 -7.08
C VAL A 64 8.32 2.10 -7.14
N ALA A 65 8.26 1.32 -6.06
CA ALA A 65 8.80 -0.03 -6.02
C ALA A 65 8.00 -0.94 -6.97
N ASP A 66 8.73 -1.77 -7.70
CA ASP A 66 8.15 -2.69 -8.67
C ASP A 66 7.99 -4.08 -8.03
N LEU A 67 6.75 -4.52 -7.87
CA LEU A 67 6.42 -5.81 -7.28
C LEU A 67 7.08 -7.00 -8.01
N GLN A 68 7.29 -6.90 -9.33
CA GLN A 68 7.99 -7.91 -10.10
C GLN A 68 9.47 -7.99 -9.70
N THR A 69 10.13 -6.83 -9.65
CA THR A 69 11.54 -6.72 -9.28
C THR A 69 11.81 -7.19 -7.84
N ILE A 70 10.90 -6.90 -6.90
CA ILE A 70 11.02 -7.35 -5.51
C ILE A 70 10.50 -8.78 -5.26
N GLY A 71 10.01 -9.47 -6.30
CA GLY A 71 9.60 -10.87 -6.23
C GLY A 71 8.23 -11.13 -5.61
N LEU A 72 7.39 -10.10 -5.42
CA LEU A 72 6.08 -10.22 -4.76
C LEU A 72 4.88 -10.19 -5.73
N ALA A 73 5.09 -9.93 -7.02
CA ALA A 73 3.99 -9.74 -7.97
C ALA A 73 3.03 -10.93 -8.06
N HIS A 74 3.54 -12.16 -7.94
CA HIS A 74 2.75 -13.39 -8.03
C HIS A 74 1.78 -13.61 -6.85
N HIS A 75 1.89 -12.82 -5.79
CA HIS A 75 0.95 -12.87 -4.67
C HIS A 75 -0.31 -12.04 -4.91
N PHE A 76 -0.33 -11.15 -5.92
CA PHE A 76 -1.41 -10.22 -6.17
C PHE A 76 -2.12 -10.55 -7.50
N GLN A 77 -3.46 -10.63 -7.46
CA GLN A 77 -4.28 -10.80 -8.66
C GLN A 77 -4.43 -9.49 -9.44
N ALA A 78 -4.32 -8.35 -8.77
CA ALA A 78 -4.33 -7.03 -9.38
C ALA A 78 -3.39 -6.07 -8.65
N SER A 79 -2.85 -5.09 -9.38
CA SER A 79 -2.00 -4.05 -8.80
C SER A 79 -2.30 -2.71 -9.46
N VAL A 80 -2.55 -1.67 -8.66
CA VAL A 80 -2.79 -0.31 -9.11
C VAL A 80 -1.76 0.61 -8.49
N ALA A 81 -0.90 1.20 -9.33
CA ALA A 81 0.09 2.18 -8.90
C ALA A 81 -0.39 3.61 -9.24
N ALA A 82 -0.24 4.54 -8.30
CA ALA A 82 -0.63 5.95 -8.47
C ALA A 82 -0.01 6.58 -9.73
N ARG A 83 1.22 6.19 -10.07
CA ARG A 83 1.91 6.64 -11.28
C ARG A 83 1.16 6.28 -12.56
N GLN A 84 0.54 5.11 -12.63
CA GLN A 84 -0.20 4.63 -13.80
C GLN A 84 -1.64 5.14 -13.78
N TYR A 85 -2.24 5.20 -12.58
CA TYR A 85 -3.61 5.67 -12.40
C TYR A 85 -3.77 7.19 -12.57
N GLY A 86 -2.70 7.97 -12.29
CA GLY A 86 -2.69 9.42 -12.39
C GLY A 86 -3.08 10.18 -11.13
N ARG A 87 -3.54 9.49 -10.08
CA ARG A 87 -3.85 10.05 -8.76
C ARG A 87 -3.33 9.16 -7.66
N ALA A 88 -2.93 9.77 -6.54
CA ALA A 88 -2.37 9.08 -5.40
C ALA A 88 -3.37 8.96 -4.25
N LYS A 89 -3.21 8.00 -3.35
CA LYS A 89 -3.90 7.97 -2.06
C LYS A 89 -3.66 9.31 -1.33
N PRO A 90 -4.66 9.91 -0.70
CA PRO A 90 -5.95 9.35 -0.32
C PRO A 90 -7.09 9.61 -1.31
N ASP A 91 -6.84 9.89 -2.61
CA ASP A 91 -7.92 10.05 -3.60
C ASP A 91 -8.77 8.76 -3.63
N PRO A 92 -10.11 8.85 -3.44
CA PRO A 92 -10.97 7.67 -3.40
C PRO A 92 -10.92 6.83 -4.69
N GLY A 93 -10.67 7.47 -5.83
CA GLY A 93 -10.68 6.81 -7.13
C GLY A 93 -9.62 5.73 -7.28
N ILE A 94 -8.45 5.86 -6.62
CA ILE A 94 -7.41 4.82 -6.72
C ILE A 94 -7.81 3.54 -5.97
N PHE A 95 -8.55 3.64 -4.87
CA PHE A 95 -9.08 2.48 -4.15
C PHE A 95 -10.18 1.79 -4.95
N LEU A 96 -11.08 2.58 -5.56
CA LEU A 96 -12.12 2.07 -6.44
C LEU A 96 -11.54 1.40 -7.70
N ALA A 97 -10.44 1.92 -8.24
CA ALA A 97 -9.72 1.27 -9.32
C ALA A 97 -9.12 -0.08 -8.91
N GLY A 98 -8.64 -0.19 -7.66
CA GLY A 98 -8.21 -1.45 -7.07
C GLY A 98 -9.34 -2.48 -6.98
N CYS A 99 -10.51 -2.08 -6.46
CA CYS A 99 -11.70 -2.92 -6.42
C CYS A 99 -12.14 -3.37 -7.83
N ALA A 100 -12.21 -2.44 -8.77
CA ALA A 100 -12.58 -2.75 -10.16
C ALA A 100 -11.59 -3.72 -10.83
N ALA A 101 -10.29 -3.58 -10.58
CA ALA A 101 -9.26 -4.47 -11.11
C ALA A 101 -9.36 -5.90 -10.53
N LEU A 102 -9.90 -6.05 -9.31
CA LEU A 102 -10.20 -7.35 -8.69
C LEU A 102 -11.60 -7.87 -9.03
N GLY A 103 -12.49 -7.04 -9.59
CA GLY A 103 -13.87 -7.41 -9.86
C GLY A 103 -14.74 -7.54 -8.62
N VAL A 104 -14.47 -6.74 -7.57
CA VAL A 104 -15.18 -6.77 -6.27
C VAL A 104 -15.80 -5.41 -5.94
N GLU A 105 -16.83 -5.43 -5.09
CA GLU A 105 -17.46 -4.21 -4.60
C GLU A 105 -16.65 -3.57 -3.43
N PRO A 106 -16.65 -2.23 -3.30
CA PRO A 106 -15.94 -1.55 -2.21
C PRO A 106 -16.36 -2.03 -0.82
N GLY A 107 -17.66 -2.24 -0.58
CA GLY A 107 -18.19 -2.70 0.73
C GLY A 107 -17.77 -4.13 1.11
N GLU A 108 -17.30 -4.94 0.15
CA GLU A 108 -16.78 -6.29 0.37
C GLU A 108 -15.26 -6.32 0.55
N THR A 109 -14.61 -5.15 0.41
CA THR A 109 -13.15 -5.03 0.40
C THR A 109 -12.62 -4.52 1.75
N LEU A 110 -11.58 -5.16 2.26
CA LEU A 110 -10.78 -4.68 3.39
C LEU A 110 -9.45 -4.15 2.84
N TYR A 111 -9.21 -2.87 3.01
CA TYR A 111 -7.93 -2.26 2.69
C TYR A 111 -6.98 -2.36 3.89
N VAL A 112 -5.72 -2.70 3.67
CA VAL A 112 -4.70 -2.83 4.73
C VAL A 112 -3.56 -1.87 4.42
N GLY A 113 -3.26 -0.96 5.36
CA GLY A 113 -2.18 0.00 5.20
C GLY A 113 -1.68 0.56 6.52
N ASP A 114 -0.55 1.25 6.50
CA ASP A 114 0.16 1.73 7.68
C ASP A 114 -0.03 3.22 7.97
N ASP A 115 -0.60 3.97 7.04
CA ASP A 115 -0.87 5.41 7.20
C ASP A 115 -2.36 5.66 7.50
N LEU A 116 -2.63 6.32 8.62
CA LEU A 116 -4.00 6.59 9.07
C LEU A 116 -4.79 7.48 8.09
N LEU A 117 -4.14 8.47 7.47
CA LEU A 117 -4.82 9.42 6.57
C LEU A 117 -4.83 8.91 5.13
N LEU A 118 -3.68 8.45 4.63
CA LEU A 118 -3.55 8.01 3.25
C LEU A 118 -4.26 6.68 3.00
N ASP A 119 -4.14 5.74 3.94
CA ASP A 119 -4.65 4.38 3.78
C ASP A 119 -6.01 4.20 4.46
N VAL A 120 -6.07 4.35 5.78
CA VAL A 120 -7.28 4.03 6.53
C VAL A 120 -8.42 4.98 6.17
N GLN A 121 -8.22 6.29 6.35
CA GLN A 121 -9.23 7.28 6.04
C GLN A 121 -9.54 7.32 4.53
N GLY A 122 -8.50 7.22 3.68
CA GLY A 122 -8.66 7.20 2.23
C GLY A 122 -9.54 6.04 1.76
N ALA A 123 -9.29 4.83 2.24
CA ALA A 123 -10.09 3.64 1.94
C ALA A 123 -11.53 3.78 2.45
N GLN A 124 -11.72 4.23 3.70
CA GLN A 124 -13.05 4.42 4.27
C GLN A 124 -13.89 5.47 3.50
N ARG A 125 -13.26 6.55 3.03
CA ARG A 125 -13.91 7.54 2.16
C ARG A 125 -14.31 6.98 0.79
N ALA A 126 -13.64 5.93 0.33
CA ALA A 126 -14.00 5.21 -0.89
C ALA A 126 -15.04 4.11 -0.66
N GLY A 127 -15.52 3.93 0.58
CA GLY A 127 -16.53 2.93 0.94
C GLY A 127 -15.98 1.54 1.26
N LEU A 128 -14.65 1.40 1.40
CA LEU A 128 -14.02 0.17 1.84
C LEU A 128 -13.97 0.11 3.38
N ARG A 129 -13.84 -1.09 3.92
CA ARG A 129 -13.34 -1.28 5.29
C ARG A 129 -11.83 -1.11 5.31
N ALA A 130 -11.26 -0.75 6.48
CA ALA A 130 -9.85 -0.50 6.59
C ALA A 130 -9.22 -1.11 7.85
N ALA A 131 -8.13 -1.84 7.65
CA ALA A 131 -7.24 -2.32 8.70
C ALA A 131 -6.00 -1.42 8.80
N TRP A 132 -5.67 -1.00 9.99
CA TRP A 132 -4.43 -0.29 10.25
C TRP A 132 -3.30 -1.26 10.59
N MET A 133 -2.29 -1.33 9.71
CA MET A 133 -1.08 -2.12 9.93
C MET A 133 -0.11 -1.34 10.81
N ASN A 134 -0.24 -1.48 12.11
CA ASN A 134 0.56 -0.76 13.12
C ASN A 134 1.70 -1.64 13.68
N ARG A 135 2.72 -1.89 12.86
CA ARG A 135 3.86 -2.75 13.23
C ARG A 135 4.70 -2.23 14.40
N THR A 136 4.66 -0.94 14.65
CA THR A 136 5.52 -0.28 15.64
C THR A 136 4.79 0.13 16.91
N GLY A 137 3.50 -0.19 17.02
CA GLY A 137 2.69 0.15 18.21
C GLY A 137 2.51 1.66 18.42
N LYS A 138 2.37 2.43 17.33
CA LYS A 138 2.11 3.87 17.40
C LYS A 138 0.74 4.13 18.03
N VAL A 139 0.63 5.20 18.79
CA VAL A 139 -0.66 5.69 19.27
C VAL A 139 -1.42 6.33 18.11
N ASN A 140 -2.72 6.02 17.98
CA ASN A 140 -3.58 6.72 17.04
C ASN A 140 -3.94 8.11 17.59
N GLU A 141 -3.14 9.11 17.27
CA GLU A 141 -3.39 10.52 17.66
C GLU A 141 -4.61 11.11 16.97
N LEU A 142 -5.11 10.48 15.90
CA LEU A 142 -6.29 10.88 15.13
C LEU A 142 -7.54 10.06 15.49
N ALA A 143 -7.57 9.37 16.63
CA ALA A 143 -8.66 8.46 17.02
C ALA A 143 -10.06 9.13 17.08
N HIS A 144 -10.12 10.45 17.16
CA HIS A 144 -11.36 11.23 17.08
C HIS A 144 -11.88 11.42 15.64
N GLU A 145 -11.00 11.29 14.63
CA GLU A 145 -11.34 11.46 13.20
C GLU A 145 -11.24 10.17 12.41
N VAL A 146 -10.24 9.32 12.72
CA VAL A 146 -9.91 8.11 11.96
C VAL A 146 -9.94 6.89 12.87
N ARG A 147 -10.91 6.00 12.62
CA ARG A 147 -11.07 4.75 13.36
C ARG A 147 -10.98 3.58 12.39
N PRO A 148 -9.87 2.82 12.39
CA PRO A 148 -9.78 1.60 11.60
C PRO A 148 -10.80 0.57 12.09
N ASP A 149 -11.29 -0.29 11.19
CA ASP A 149 -12.15 -1.43 11.53
C ASP A 149 -11.42 -2.47 12.38
N VAL A 150 -10.10 -2.57 12.16
CA VAL A 150 -9.20 -3.39 12.97
C VAL A 150 -7.79 -2.78 12.94
N GLU A 151 -7.05 -2.94 14.03
CA GLU A 151 -5.63 -2.65 14.14
C GLU A 151 -4.86 -3.96 14.31
N VAL A 152 -3.81 -4.15 13.51
CA VAL A 152 -2.98 -5.35 13.53
C VAL A 152 -1.50 -4.99 13.42
N ALA A 153 -0.63 -5.80 14.02
CA ALA A 153 0.82 -5.57 13.99
C ALA A 153 1.53 -6.40 12.89
N SER A 154 0.85 -7.38 12.29
CA SER A 154 1.40 -8.28 11.27
C SER A 154 0.31 -8.83 10.36
N LEU A 155 0.70 -9.45 9.24
CA LEU A 155 -0.25 -10.19 8.41
C LEU A 155 -0.76 -11.45 9.10
N ASP A 156 0.02 -12.10 9.95
CA ASP A 156 -0.47 -13.22 10.75
C ASP A 156 -1.61 -12.80 11.68
N ALA A 157 -1.45 -11.68 12.39
CA ALA A 157 -2.51 -11.13 13.24
C ALA A 157 -3.77 -10.75 12.42
N LEU A 158 -3.60 -10.29 11.19
CA LEU A 158 -4.73 -10.02 10.29
C LEU A 158 -5.47 -11.31 9.92
N VAL A 159 -4.74 -12.36 9.56
CA VAL A 159 -5.36 -13.66 9.23
C VAL A 159 -6.08 -14.24 10.44
N ASP A 160 -5.48 -14.20 11.62
CA ASP A 160 -6.11 -14.69 12.86
C ASP A 160 -7.40 -13.91 13.17
N TRP A 161 -7.42 -12.60 12.91
CA TRP A 161 -8.63 -11.79 13.04
C TRP A 161 -9.71 -12.20 12.01
N LEU A 162 -9.32 -12.49 10.76
CA LEU A 162 -10.24 -12.99 9.74
C LEU A 162 -10.82 -14.35 10.13
N ASP A 163 -10.01 -15.27 10.64
CA ASP A 163 -10.43 -16.59 11.13
C ASP A 163 -11.48 -16.45 12.22
N ALA A 164 -11.23 -15.63 13.24
CA ALA A 164 -12.16 -15.38 14.33
C ALA A 164 -13.48 -14.77 13.82
N THR A 165 -13.43 -13.88 12.83
CA THR A 165 -14.60 -13.20 12.28
C THR A 165 -15.44 -14.15 11.42
N HIS A 166 -14.82 -15.07 10.67
CA HIS A 166 -15.52 -16.09 9.88
C HIS A 166 -16.15 -17.16 10.76
N ALA A 167 -15.47 -17.60 11.81
CA ALA A 167 -16.02 -18.60 12.74
C ALA A 167 -17.32 -18.13 13.42
N HIS A 168 -17.47 -16.84 13.69
CA HIS A 168 -18.70 -16.27 14.28
C HIS A 168 -19.88 -16.21 13.29
N LYS A 169 -19.63 -16.17 11.96
CA LYS A 169 -20.70 -16.13 10.95
C LYS A 169 -21.38 -17.49 10.72
N TYR A 170 -20.73 -18.59 11.08
CA TYR A 170 -21.23 -19.95 10.86
C TYR A 170 -21.76 -20.65 12.11
N ASN A 171 -21.64 -20.03 13.30
CA ASN A 171 -22.08 -20.57 14.59
C ASN A 171 -23.24 -19.77 15.24
N GLY A 172 -23.93 -18.92 14.46
CA GLY A 172 -25.07 -18.13 14.90
C GLY A 172 -26.39 -18.50 14.22
#